data_a366411b265ff2146803913aa24de71b
#
_entry.id   a366411b265ff2146803913aa24de71b
#
_cell.length_a   1.000
_cell.length_b   1.000
_cell.length_c   1.000
_cell.angle_alpha   90.00
_cell.angle_beta   90.00
_cell.angle_gamma   90.00
#
_symmetry.space_group_name_H-M   'P 1'
#
loop_
_entity.id
_entity.type
_entity.pdbx_description
1 polymer ?
#
loop_
_entity_poly.entity_id
_entity_poly.type
_entity_poly.pdbx_seq_one_letter_code
_entity_poly.pdbx_strand_id
1 'polypeptide(L)' 'IMTPIRRTLYTILKNGEAVFTDLSQNEYFDRMQDFAVEFYLTGKNDPSEFTTKMTEEEPD' A
#
# COMPACT_ATOMS: atom_id res chain seq x y z
N ILE A 1 15.52 -11.05 -26.30
CA ILE A 1 14.83 -9.78 -26.08
C ILE A 1 14.18 -9.80 -24.71
N MET A 2 14.55 -8.82 -23.93
CA MET A 2 13.99 -8.74 -22.58
C MET A 2 12.73 -7.89 -22.60
N THR A 3 11.68 -8.44 -22.02
CA THR A 3 10.46 -7.68 -21.82
C THR A 3 10.68 -6.70 -20.68
N PRO A 4 10.28 -5.42 -20.85
CA PRO A 4 10.40 -4.47 -19.75
C PRO A 4 9.63 -4.97 -18.52
N ILE A 5 10.27 -4.89 -17.37
CA ILE A 5 9.63 -5.28 -16.12
C ILE A 5 8.88 -4.06 -15.61
N ARG A 6 7.58 -4.20 -15.48
CA ARG A 6 6.75 -3.17 -14.88
C ARG A 6 6.71 -3.39 -13.39
N ARG A 7 6.93 -2.34 -12.64
CA ARG A 7 6.77 -2.39 -11.20
C ARG A 7 5.47 -1.71 -10.83
N THR A 8 4.70 -2.39 -9.98
CA THR A 8 3.52 -1.79 -9.39
C THR A 8 3.92 -1.23 -8.04
N LEU A 9 3.67 0.06 -7.86
CA LEU A 9 3.92 0.72 -6.59
C LEU A 9 2.59 1.04 -5.94
N TYR A 10 2.56 0.92 -4.64
CA TYR A 10 1.34 1.09 -3.86
C TYR A 10 1.45 2.32 -2.98
N THR A 11 0.36 3.06 -2.91
CA THR A 11 0.21 4.19 -2.00
C THR A 11 -0.98 3.92 -1.10
N ILE A 12 -0.76 4.04 0.20
CA ILE A 12 -1.83 3.86 1.19
C ILE A 12 -2.27 5.25 1.64
N LEU A 13 -3.56 5.52 1.51
CA LEU A 13 -4.15 6.78 1.99
C LEU A 13 -5.02 6.48 3.18
N LYS A 14 -4.96 7.35 4.18
CA LYS A 14 -5.84 7.29 5.33
C LYS A 14 -6.68 8.55 5.35
N ASN A 15 -8.00 8.39 5.25
CA ASN A 15 -8.94 9.51 5.18
C ASN A 15 -8.57 10.50 4.08
N GLY A 16 -8.12 9.96 2.93
CA GLY A 16 -7.76 10.76 1.75
C GLY A 16 -6.35 11.32 1.77
N GLU A 17 -5.57 11.08 2.82
CA GLU A 17 -4.21 11.60 2.92
C GLU A 17 -3.20 10.46 2.78
N ALA A 18 -2.22 10.63 1.90
CA ALA A 18 -1.20 9.60 1.68
C ALA A 18 -0.30 9.48 2.91
N VAL A 19 -0.29 8.28 3.51
CA VAL A 19 0.55 8.01 4.67
C VAL A 19 1.77 7.17 4.32
N PHE A 20 1.69 6.39 3.26
CA PHE A 20 2.81 5.64 2.71
C PHE A 20 2.75 5.71 1.20
N THR A 21 3.88 5.96 0.56
CA THR A 21 3.97 6.08 -0.90
C THR A 21 5.08 5.17 -1.43
N ASP A 22 4.94 4.79 -2.70
CA ASP A 22 5.97 4.03 -3.43
C ASP A 22 6.36 2.73 -2.73
N LEU A 23 5.37 2.02 -2.20
CA LEU A 23 5.59 0.74 -1.57
C LEU A 23 5.62 -0.38 -2.61
N SER A 24 6.55 -1.32 -2.42
CA SER A 24 6.52 -2.57 -3.18
C SER A 24 5.32 -3.41 -2.70
N GLN A 25 5.02 -4.47 -3.46
CA GLN A 25 3.92 -5.36 -3.09
C GLN A 25 4.13 -5.96 -1.70
N ASN A 26 5.34 -6.41 -1.40
CA ASN A 26 5.64 -7.00 -0.09
C ASN A 26 5.50 -5.97 1.02
N GLU A 27 6.03 -4.76 0.79
CA GLU A 27 5.92 -3.68 1.77
C GLU A 27 4.47 -3.29 2.00
N TYR A 28 3.67 -3.24 0.93
CA TYR A 28 2.27 -2.94 1.03
C TYR A 28 1.53 -3.97 1.90
N PHE A 29 1.76 -5.26 1.64
CA PHE A 29 1.11 -6.29 2.43
C PHE A 29 1.52 -6.23 3.89
N ASP A 30 2.81 -5.98 4.16
CA ASP A 30 3.30 -5.86 5.54
C ASP A 30 2.61 -4.71 6.27
N ARG A 31 2.47 -3.55 5.61
CA ARG A 31 1.80 -2.40 6.23
C ARG A 31 0.33 -2.68 6.48
N MET A 32 -0.35 -3.28 5.51
CA MET A 32 -1.76 -3.59 5.68
C MET A 32 -1.99 -4.62 6.77
N GLN A 33 -1.10 -5.59 6.91
CA GLN A 33 -1.18 -6.56 7.98
C GLN A 33 -1.01 -5.90 9.34
N ASP A 34 -0.05 -4.99 9.45
CA ASP A 34 0.17 -4.26 10.71
C ASP A 34 -1.08 -3.45 11.10
N PHE A 35 -1.70 -2.79 10.14
CA PHE A 35 -2.92 -2.04 10.40
C PHE A 35 -4.06 -2.96 10.86
N ALA A 36 -4.19 -4.12 10.22
CA ALA A 36 -5.23 -5.07 10.59
C ALA A 36 -5.04 -5.61 12.01
N VAL A 37 -3.79 -5.92 12.37
CA VAL A 37 -3.48 -6.40 13.72
C VAL A 37 -3.77 -5.31 14.75
N GLU A 38 -3.39 -4.07 14.46
CA GLU A 38 -3.64 -2.97 15.39
C GLU A 38 -5.13 -2.72 15.55
N PHE A 39 -5.90 -2.80 14.47
CA PHE A 39 -7.34 -2.68 14.55
C PHE A 39 -7.95 -3.78 15.42
N TYR A 40 -7.50 -5.00 15.24
CA TYR A 40 -7.97 -6.13 16.03
C TYR A 40 -7.67 -5.95 17.52
N LEU A 41 -6.48 -5.46 17.85
CA LEU A 41 -6.04 -5.34 19.24
C LEU A 41 -6.54 -4.08 19.94
N THR A 42 -6.62 -2.96 19.23
CA THR A 42 -6.88 -1.67 19.86
C THR A 42 -8.06 -0.90 19.27
N GLY A 43 -8.62 -1.36 18.16
CA GLY A 43 -9.68 -0.64 17.46
C GLY A 43 -9.20 0.52 16.62
N LYS A 44 -7.89 0.76 16.57
CA LYS A 44 -7.32 1.82 15.73
C LYS A 44 -7.07 1.31 14.33
N ASN A 45 -6.98 2.24 13.37
CA ASN A 45 -6.71 1.92 11.96
C ASN A 45 -7.79 1.03 11.33
N ASP A 46 -9.05 1.47 11.50
CA ASP A 46 -10.19 0.79 10.89
C ASP A 46 -9.97 0.69 9.38
N PRO A 47 -10.12 -0.50 8.78
CA PRO A 47 -9.93 -0.68 7.33
C PRO A 47 -10.77 0.27 6.48
N SER A 48 -11.93 0.72 6.94
CA SER A 48 -12.78 1.65 6.20
C SER A 48 -12.14 3.03 6.02
N GLU A 49 -11.11 3.36 6.81
CA GLU A 49 -10.42 4.64 6.72
C GLU A 49 -9.33 4.64 5.64
N PHE A 50 -8.98 3.47 5.10
CA PHE A 50 -7.85 3.33 4.19
C PHE A 50 -8.30 3.13 2.76
N THR A 51 -7.56 3.73 1.84
CA THR A 51 -7.72 3.55 0.41
C THR A 51 -6.35 3.24 -0.17
N THR A 52 -6.31 2.37 -1.17
CA THR A 52 -5.07 2.02 -1.84
C THR A 52 -5.09 2.55 -3.27
N LYS A 53 -4.00 3.18 -3.68
CA LYS A 53 -3.76 3.55 -5.07
C LYS A 53 -2.60 2.72 -5.60
N MET A 54 -2.74 2.24 -6.83
CA MET A 54 -1.69 1.51 -7.50
C MET A 54 -1.18 2.35 -8.66
N THR A 55 0.13 2.42 -8.78
CA THR A 55 0.78 3.12 -9.88
C THR A 55 1.74 2.16 -10.54
N GLU A 56 1.69 2.05 -11.86
CA GLU A 56 2.65 1.25 -12.60
C GLU A 56 3.79 2.13 -13.07
N GLU A 57 5.00 1.68 -12.80
CA GLU A 57 6.22 2.35 -13.24
C GLU A 57 6.88 1.50 -14.30
N GLU A 58 7.09 2.09 -15.48
CA GLU A 58 7.77 1.40 -16.55
C GLU A 58 9.24 1.80 -16.54
N PRO A 59 10.17 0.82 -16.69
CA PRO A 59 11.57 1.15 -16.83
C PRO A 59 11.80 1.86 -18.17
N ASP A 60 12.71 2.80 -18.19
CA ASP A 60 13.12 3.49 -19.41
C ASP A 60 13.85 2.56 -20.36
#